data_7ebb9f99c8f9c1537e6905595841b240
#
_entry.id   7ebb9f99c8f9c1537e6905595841b240
#
_cell.length_a   1.000
_cell.length_b   1.000
_cell.length_c   1.000
_cell.angle_alpha   90.00
_cell.angle_beta   90.00
_cell.angle_gamma   90.00
#
_symmetry.space_group_name_H-M   'P 1'
#
loop_
_entity.id
_entity.type
_entity.pdbx_description
1 polymer ?
#
loop_
_entity_poly.entity_id
_entity_poly.type
_entity_poly.pdbx_seq_one_letter_code
_entity_poly.pdbx_strand_id
1 'polypeptide(L)'
;MARLRGRVGGTLVLDAEGLVKLAANHAATYARVKAARDRHGNVVTAASTLTEVLRGGPKDARVHRVLRRMTVIPIDKQQGREAGELLGRAGLPGHRCGLDALLAVVALAQPRPVVLLTSDPTDLARLTEEPGRPKAQRIQVVRV
;
A
#
# COMPACT_ATOMS: atom_id res chain seq x y z
N MET A 1 -4.30 17.56 15.75
CA MET A 1 -4.28 18.27 14.44
C MET A 1 -3.86 17.37 13.30
N ALA A 2 -2.65 16.81 13.29
CA ALA A 2 -2.22 15.89 12.24
C ALA A 2 -3.11 14.64 12.11
N ARG A 3 -3.63 14.13 13.22
CA ARG A 3 -4.54 12.98 13.25
C ARG A 3 -5.85 13.23 12.51
N LEU A 4 -6.40 14.45 12.60
CA LEU A 4 -7.65 14.81 11.93
C LEU A 4 -7.47 14.90 10.42
N ARG A 5 -6.33 15.41 9.97
CA ARG A 5 -6.02 15.49 8.53
C ARG A 5 -5.95 14.11 7.89
N GLY A 6 -5.27 13.16 8.53
CA GLY A 6 -5.19 11.79 8.05
C GLY A 6 -6.55 11.09 7.99
N ARG A 7 -7.48 11.42 8.90
CA ARG A 7 -8.83 10.87 8.90
C ARG A 7 -9.69 11.42 7.76
N VAL A 8 -9.57 12.71 7.47
CA VAL A 8 -10.38 13.38 6.44
C VAL A 8 -9.99 12.95 5.04
N GLY A 9 -8.69 12.89 4.77
CA GLY A 9 -8.17 12.60 3.43
C GLY A 9 -8.03 11.12 3.09
N GLY A 10 -8.07 10.25 4.09
CA GLY A 10 -7.85 8.81 3.90
C GLY A 10 -6.41 8.47 3.54
N THR A 11 -6.22 7.30 2.92
CA THR A 11 -4.90 6.79 2.60
C THR A 11 -4.87 6.16 1.22
N LEU A 12 -3.83 6.48 0.45
CA LEU A 12 -3.48 5.80 -0.79
C LEU A 12 -2.26 4.92 -0.51
N VAL A 13 -2.39 3.62 -0.71
CA VAL A 13 -1.32 2.64 -0.51
C VAL A 13 -0.80 2.19 -1.87
N LEU A 14 0.51 2.22 -2.06
CA LEU A 14 1.15 1.78 -3.30
C LEU A 14 1.91 0.48 -3.08
N ASP A 15 1.71 -0.49 -3.98
CA ASP A 15 2.57 -1.66 -4.06
C ASP A 15 3.85 -1.34 -4.87
N ALA A 16 4.68 -2.36 -5.13
CA ALA A 16 5.92 -2.19 -5.89
C ALA A 16 5.68 -1.60 -7.27
N GLU A 17 4.68 -2.09 -8.00
CA GLU A 17 4.37 -1.59 -9.34
C GLU A 17 3.84 -0.16 -9.29
N GLY A 18 3.03 0.17 -8.29
CA GLY A 18 2.57 1.55 -8.06
C GLY A 18 3.74 2.50 -7.83
N LEU A 19 4.73 2.09 -7.04
CA LEU A 19 5.95 2.88 -6.81
C LEU A 19 6.75 3.07 -8.09
N VAL A 20 6.95 2.01 -8.86
CA VAL A 20 7.70 2.06 -10.13
C VAL A 20 7.01 3.00 -11.12
N LYS A 21 5.70 2.88 -11.26
CA LYS A 21 4.92 3.74 -12.16
C LYS A 21 4.94 5.20 -11.72
N LEU A 22 4.84 5.46 -10.42
CA LEU A 22 4.94 6.82 -9.89
C LEU A 22 6.33 7.40 -10.17
N ALA A 23 7.38 6.63 -9.95
CA ALA A 23 8.75 7.05 -10.21
C ALA A 23 9.00 7.33 -11.71
N ALA A 24 8.30 6.63 -12.59
CA ALA A 24 8.36 6.82 -14.04
C ALA A 24 7.41 7.90 -14.57
N ASN A 25 6.75 8.64 -13.69
CA ASN A 25 5.77 9.68 -14.05
C ASN A 25 4.58 9.15 -14.86
N HIS A 26 4.14 7.93 -14.60
CA HIS A 26 2.96 7.36 -15.24
C HIS A 26 1.73 8.23 -14.92
N ALA A 27 1.06 8.72 -15.96
CA ALA A 27 0.05 9.78 -15.83
C ALA A 27 -1.10 9.41 -14.89
N ALA A 28 -1.67 8.22 -15.02
CA ALA A 28 -2.80 7.79 -14.18
C ALA A 28 -2.39 7.62 -12.72
N THR A 29 -1.21 7.05 -12.45
CA THR A 29 -0.69 6.87 -11.09
C THR A 29 -0.37 8.21 -10.44
N TYR A 30 0.28 9.09 -11.18
CA TYR A 30 0.57 10.46 -10.72
C TYR A 30 -0.72 11.21 -10.36
N ALA A 31 -1.75 11.11 -11.22
CA ALA A 31 -3.02 11.77 -10.96
C ALA A 31 -3.69 11.29 -9.68
N ARG A 32 -3.64 9.98 -9.38
CA ARG A 32 -4.18 9.43 -8.14
C ARG A 32 -3.42 9.91 -6.91
N VAL A 33 -2.10 9.96 -6.99
CA VAL A 33 -1.26 10.46 -5.90
C VAL A 33 -1.53 11.95 -5.66
N LYS A 34 -1.60 12.74 -6.73
CA LYS A 34 -1.93 14.16 -6.64
C LYS A 34 -3.29 14.38 -6.01
N ALA A 35 -4.31 13.64 -6.44
CA ALA A 35 -5.65 13.73 -5.88
C ALA A 35 -5.68 13.38 -4.38
N ALA A 36 -4.93 12.37 -3.95
CA ALA A 36 -4.81 12.02 -2.54
C ALA A 36 -4.20 13.16 -1.72
N ARG A 37 -3.12 13.76 -2.25
CA ARG A 37 -2.44 14.90 -1.59
C ARG A 37 -3.32 16.14 -1.53
N ASP A 38 -4.07 16.43 -2.60
CA ASP A 38 -4.95 17.58 -2.67
C ASP A 38 -6.08 17.53 -1.61
N ARG A 39 -6.52 16.33 -1.22
CA ARG A 39 -7.49 16.16 -0.12
C ARG A 39 -6.83 15.90 1.23
N HIS A 40 -5.54 16.20 1.36
CA HIS A 40 -4.77 16.01 2.59
C HIS A 40 -4.74 14.55 3.09
N GLY A 41 -4.84 13.60 2.16
CA GLY A 41 -4.68 12.19 2.44
C GLY A 41 -3.20 11.80 2.56
N ASN A 42 -2.97 10.62 3.14
CA ASN A 42 -1.62 10.04 3.25
C ASN A 42 -1.32 9.18 2.02
N VAL A 43 -0.08 9.21 1.59
CA VAL A 43 0.43 8.29 0.55
C VAL A 43 1.49 7.43 1.20
N VAL A 44 1.27 6.12 1.24
CA VAL A 44 2.12 5.20 2.02
C VAL A 44 2.49 3.96 1.22
N THR A 45 3.55 3.30 1.65
CA THR A 45 3.91 1.94 1.25
C THR A 45 4.50 1.21 2.44
N ALA A 46 4.66 -0.12 2.34
CA ALA A 46 5.32 -0.91 3.37
C ALA A 46 6.84 -0.91 3.16
N ALA A 47 7.60 -0.92 4.25
CA ALA A 47 9.06 -1.05 4.17
C ALA A 47 9.48 -2.32 3.42
N SER A 48 8.74 -3.42 3.57
CA SER A 48 8.97 -4.67 2.84
C SER A 48 8.85 -4.53 1.32
N THR A 49 8.03 -3.59 0.84
CA THR A 49 7.87 -3.33 -0.60
C THR A 49 9.17 -2.82 -1.24
N LEU A 50 10.02 -2.16 -0.45
CA LEU A 50 11.30 -1.65 -0.95
C LEU A 50 12.23 -2.75 -1.48
N THR A 51 12.08 -3.98 -0.97
CA THR A 51 12.88 -5.12 -1.44
C THR A 51 12.59 -5.47 -2.90
N GLU A 52 11.43 -5.09 -3.41
CA GLU A 52 11.05 -5.35 -4.79
C GLU A 52 11.51 -4.26 -5.76
N VAL A 53 11.77 -3.04 -5.27
CA VAL A 53 12.01 -1.88 -6.13
C VAL A 53 13.43 -1.31 -6.04
N LEU A 54 14.13 -1.48 -4.92
CA LEU A 54 15.49 -0.97 -4.73
C LEU A 54 16.53 -2.04 -4.99
N ARG A 55 17.62 -1.65 -5.64
CA ARG A 55 18.76 -2.56 -5.95
C ARG A 55 20.11 -2.02 -5.48
N GLY A 56 20.15 -0.78 -4.96
CA GLY A 56 21.37 -0.17 -4.45
C GLY A 56 22.20 0.59 -5.48
N GLY A 57 21.69 0.76 -6.70
CA GLY A 57 22.40 1.45 -7.77
C GLY A 57 21.81 2.81 -8.16
N PRO A 58 22.42 3.50 -9.15
CA PRO A 58 21.96 4.83 -9.59
C PRO A 58 20.54 4.85 -10.14
N LYS A 59 20.04 3.73 -10.64
CA LYS A 59 18.67 3.60 -11.15
C LYS A 59 17.61 3.81 -10.07
N ASP A 60 17.99 3.66 -8.80
CA ASP A 60 17.09 3.86 -7.66
C ASP A 60 16.78 5.32 -7.39
N ALA A 61 17.49 6.26 -8.01
CA ALA A 61 17.34 7.69 -7.72
C ALA A 61 15.90 8.20 -7.87
N ARG A 62 15.17 7.74 -8.89
CA ARG A 62 13.79 8.13 -9.12
C ARG A 62 12.86 7.59 -8.03
N VAL A 63 13.08 6.37 -7.60
CA VAL A 63 12.32 5.74 -6.51
C VAL A 63 12.58 6.49 -5.20
N HIS A 64 13.83 6.76 -4.87
CA HIS A 64 14.17 7.55 -3.67
C HIS A 64 13.52 8.93 -3.68
N ARG A 65 13.41 9.56 -4.84
CA ARG A 65 12.76 10.86 -4.98
C ARG A 65 11.28 10.81 -4.58
N VAL A 66 10.53 9.79 -5.05
CA VAL A 66 9.12 9.65 -4.68
C VAL A 66 8.96 9.21 -3.23
N LEU A 67 9.84 8.35 -2.72
CA LEU A 67 9.80 7.89 -1.32
C LEU A 67 9.97 9.04 -0.31
N ARG A 68 10.74 10.07 -0.64
CA ARG A 68 10.91 11.24 0.24
C ARG A 68 9.60 11.99 0.50
N ARG A 69 8.64 11.86 -0.40
CA ARG A 69 7.33 12.54 -0.31
C ARG A 69 6.22 11.61 0.14
N MET A 70 6.56 10.44 0.63
CA MET A 70 5.62 9.39 1.10
C MET A 70 6.01 8.98 2.51
N THR A 71 5.10 8.25 3.14
CA THR A 71 5.40 7.56 4.39
C THR A 71 5.68 6.09 4.09
N VAL A 72 6.84 5.62 4.51
CA VAL A 72 7.20 4.19 4.45
C VAL A 72 6.94 3.60 5.83
N ILE A 73 5.98 2.67 5.89
CA ILE A 73 5.56 2.07 7.16
C ILE A 73 6.49 0.91 7.50
N PRO A 74 7.16 0.93 8.66
CA PRO A 74 8.02 -0.17 9.07
C PRO A 74 7.22 -1.43 9.38
N ILE A 75 7.88 -2.59 9.24
CA ILE A 75 7.29 -3.88 9.56
C ILE A 75 7.94 -4.40 10.84
N ASP A 76 7.14 -4.63 11.86
CA ASP A 76 7.57 -5.20 13.13
C ASP A 76 7.12 -6.67 13.28
N LYS A 77 7.42 -7.26 14.43
CA LYS A 77 7.06 -8.64 14.75
C LYS A 77 5.55 -8.89 14.70
N GLN A 78 4.77 -7.94 15.22
CA GLN A 78 3.31 -8.07 15.24
C GLN A 78 2.74 -8.07 13.83
N GLN A 79 3.22 -7.19 12.98
CA GLN A 79 2.79 -7.12 11.58
C GLN A 79 3.19 -8.38 10.81
N GLY A 80 4.35 -8.96 11.10
CA GLY A 80 4.74 -10.24 10.53
C GLY A 80 3.77 -11.36 10.89
N ARG A 81 3.34 -11.42 12.16
CA ARG A 81 2.33 -12.39 12.61
C ARG A 81 0.99 -12.18 11.91
N GLU A 82 0.51 -10.95 11.85
CA GLU A 82 -0.75 -10.61 11.20
C GLU A 82 -0.74 -10.99 9.72
N ALA A 83 0.38 -10.78 9.04
CA ALA A 83 0.53 -11.18 7.64
C ALA A 83 0.42 -12.70 7.47
N GLY A 84 1.03 -13.47 8.37
CA GLY A 84 0.91 -14.92 8.36
C GLY A 84 -0.54 -15.38 8.57
N GLU A 85 -1.26 -14.75 9.47
CA GLU A 85 -2.69 -15.03 9.73
C GLU A 85 -3.55 -14.71 8.50
N LEU A 86 -3.27 -13.60 7.82
CA LEU A 86 -3.98 -13.24 6.58
C LEU A 86 -3.76 -14.28 5.49
N LEU A 87 -2.53 -14.75 5.33
CA LEU A 87 -2.20 -15.81 4.35
C LEU A 87 -2.96 -17.09 4.64
N GLY A 88 -2.99 -17.50 5.92
CA GLY A 88 -3.73 -18.69 6.35
C GLY A 88 -5.23 -18.57 6.06
N ARG A 89 -5.83 -17.44 6.38
CA ARG A 89 -7.25 -17.18 6.15
C ARG A 89 -7.58 -17.13 4.65
N ALA A 90 -6.72 -16.53 3.86
CA ALA A 90 -6.91 -16.41 2.41
C ALA A 90 -6.56 -17.67 1.63
N GLY A 91 -5.89 -18.65 2.26
CA GLY A 91 -5.42 -19.84 1.59
C GLY A 91 -4.32 -19.58 0.58
N LEU A 92 -3.44 -18.62 0.85
CA LEU A 92 -2.34 -18.22 -0.04
C LEU A 92 -0.98 -18.65 0.51
N PRO A 93 -0.03 -19.04 -0.37
CA PRO A 93 1.30 -19.49 0.06
C PRO A 93 2.18 -18.32 0.45
N GLY A 94 2.89 -18.44 1.60
CA GLY A 94 3.74 -17.38 2.12
C GLY A 94 4.93 -17.03 1.23
N HIS A 95 5.53 -18.03 0.59
CA HIS A 95 6.71 -17.81 -0.27
C HIS A 95 6.38 -16.99 -1.53
N ARG A 96 5.16 -17.04 -2.02
CA ARG A 96 4.70 -16.28 -3.20
C ARG A 96 4.00 -14.98 -2.82
N CYS A 97 3.23 -14.99 -1.75
CA CYS A 97 2.34 -13.88 -1.39
C CYS A 97 2.74 -13.16 -0.08
N GLY A 98 3.92 -13.47 0.47
CA GLY A 98 4.36 -12.88 1.74
C GLY A 98 4.47 -11.36 1.71
N LEU A 99 5.05 -10.79 0.66
CA LEU A 99 5.16 -9.33 0.54
C LEU A 99 3.81 -8.66 0.36
N ASP A 100 2.89 -9.29 -0.38
CA ASP A 100 1.52 -8.81 -0.53
C ASP A 100 0.78 -8.85 0.81
N ALA A 101 0.99 -9.91 1.59
CA ALA A 101 0.38 -10.02 2.93
C ALA A 101 0.87 -8.93 3.87
N LEU A 102 2.16 -8.60 3.84
CA LEU A 102 2.72 -7.50 4.64
C LEU A 102 2.14 -6.15 4.20
N LEU A 103 2.00 -5.93 2.90
CA LEU A 103 1.36 -4.73 2.38
C LEU A 103 -0.11 -4.65 2.79
N ALA A 104 -0.82 -5.78 2.76
CA ALA A 104 -2.22 -5.86 3.21
C ALA A 104 -2.36 -5.47 4.69
N VAL A 105 -1.48 -5.95 5.56
CA VAL A 105 -1.48 -5.58 6.99
C VAL A 105 -1.31 -4.06 7.14
N VAL A 106 -0.37 -3.48 6.41
CA VAL A 106 -0.17 -2.02 6.41
C VAL A 106 -1.42 -1.29 5.98
N ALA A 107 -2.03 -1.72 4.88
CA ALA A 107 -3.25 -1.09 4.33
C ALA A 107 -4.43 -1.18 5.31
N LEU A 108 -4.64 -2.34 5.94
CA LEU A 108 -5.74 -2.57 6.87
C LEU A 108 -5.66 -1.67 8.11
N ALA A 109 -4.46 -1.23 8.48
CA ALA A 109 -4.22 -0.37 9.65
C ALA A 109 -4.30 1.13 9.35
N GLN A 110 -4.48 1.51 8.09
CA GLN A 110 -4.45 2.93 7.70
C GLN A 110 -5.78 3.65 7.95
N PRO A 111 -5.73 4.99 8.12
CA PRO A 111 -6.96 5.80 8.18
C PRO A 111 -7.82 5.65 6.93
N ARG A 112 -9.11 5.41 7.16
CA ARG A 112 -10.10 5.22 6.09
C ARG A 112 -10.61 6.54 5.52
N PRO A 113 -11.04 6.57 4.27
CA PRO A 113 -11.06 5.48 3.30
C PRO A 113 -9.66 5.11 2.78
N VAL A 114 -9.45 3.85 2.43
CA VAL A 114 -8.17 3.35 1.92
C VAL A 114 -8.34 2.83 0.49
N VAL A 115 -7.48 3.32 -0.39
CA VAL A 115 -7.32 2.81 -1.75
C VAL A 115 -5.94 2.16 -1.86
N LEU A 116 -5.90 0.93 -2.32
CA LEU A 116 -4.67 0.17 -2.54
C LEU A 116 -4.44 -0.01 -4.03
N LEU A 117 -3.39 0.60 -4.57
CA LEU A 117 -3.00 0.45 -5.97
C LEU A 117 -2.03 -0.71 -6.11
N THR A 118 -2.34 -1.65 -6.99
CA THR A 118 -1.58 -2.89 -7.16
C THR A 118 -1.62 -3.41 -8.59
N SER A 119 -0.58 -4.14 -8.98
CA SER A 119 -0.57 -4.93 -10.22
C SER A 119 -1.28 -6.28 -10.06
N ASP A 120 -1.52 -6.72 -8.81
CA ASP A 120 -2.19 -7.98 -8.51
C ASP A 120 -3.42 -7.76 -7.62
N PRO A 121 -4.51 -7.24 -8.16
CA PRO A 121 -5.70 -6.95 -7.37
C PRO A 121 -6.40 -8.20 -6.84
N THR A 122 -6.25 -9.35 -7.47
CA THR A 122 -6.92 -10.59 -7.07
C THR A 122 -6.44 -11.07 -5.70
N ASP A 123 -5.14 -11.26 -5.53
CA ASP A 123 -4.58 -11.74 -4.27
C ASP A 123 -4.74 -10.70 -3.16
N LEU A 124 -4.51 -9.43 -3.46
CA LEU A 124 -4.66 -8.36 -2.47
C LEU A 124 -6.11 -8.14 -2.05
N ALA A 125 -7.08 -8.32 -2.94
CA ALA A 125 -8.49 -8.28 -2.56
C ALA A 125 -8.83 -9.39 -1.55
N ARG A 126 -8.30 -10.60 -1.76
CA ARG A 126 -8.47 -11.71 -0.81
C ARG A 126 -7.83 -11.43 0.55
N LEU A 127 -6.61 -10.88 0.53
CA LEU A 127 -5.87 -10.57 1.74
C LEU A 127 -6.49 -9.42 2.56
N THR A 128 -7.19 -8.50 1.90
CA THR A 128 -7.80 -7.34 2.54
C THR A 128 -9.30 -7.48 2.76
N GLU A 129 -9.87 -8.67 2.63
CA GLU A 129 -11.28 -8.89 2.90
C GLU A 129 -11.66 -8.52 4.33
N GLU A 130 -12.74 -7.76 4.45
CA GLU A 130 -13.28 -7.30 5.72
C GLU A 130 -14.80 -7.53 5.76
N PRO A 131 -15.26 -8.80 5.83
CA PRO A 131 -16.68 -9.11 5.72
C PRO A 131 -17.53 -8.46 6.83
N GLY A 132 -16.92 -8.18 7.99
CA GLY A 132 -17.60 -7.49 9.09
C GLY A 132 -17.76 -5.98 8.93
N ARG A 133 -17.13 -5.37 7.90
CA ARG A 133 -17.27 -3.94 7.64
C ARG A 133 -18.34 -3.66 6.59
N PRO A 134 -19.06 -2.53 6.71
CA PRO A 134 -19.89 -2.04 5.62
C PRO A 134 -19.08 -1.85 4.33
N LYS A 135 -19.64 -2.20 3.20
CA LYS A 135 -18.94 -2.18 1.90
C LYS A 135 -18.26 -0.83 1.60
N ALA A 136 -18.94 0.27 1.93
CA ALA A 136 -18.41 1.62 1.71
C ALA A 136 -17.16 1.95 2.54
N GLN A 137 -16.88 1.18 3.60
CA GLN A 137 -15.74 1.39 4.50
C GLN A 137 -14.59 0.41 4.27
N ARG A 138 -14.76 -0.54 3.34
CA ARG A 138 -13.74 -1.53 3.03
C ARG A 138 -12.62 -0.92 2.18
N ILE A 139 -11.45 -1.55 2.22
CA ILE A 139 -10.36 -1.18 1.33
C ILE A 139 -10.80 -1.37 -0.11
N GLN A 140 -10.56 -0.36 -0.93
CA GLN A 140 -10.78 -0.42 -2.37
C GLN A 140 -9.46 -0.81 -3.05
N VAL A 141 -9.42 -1.99 -3.65
CA VAL A 141 -8.25 -2.49 -4.39
C VAL A 141 -8.42 -2.12 -5.85
N VAL A 142 -7.43 -1.41 -6.40
CA VAL A 142 -7.49 -0.87 -7.76
C VAL A 142 -6.24 -1.27 -8.53
N ARG A 143 -6.43 -1.73 -9.76
CA ARG A 143 -5.30 -2.05 -10.64
C ARG A 143 -4.55 -0.78 -11.05
N VAL A 144 -3.25 -0.84 -10.91
CA VAL A 144 -2.36 0.25 -11.33
C VAL A 144 -2.01 0.16 -12.81
#